data_378efb15c9e32c185ea48c865708d618
#
_entry.id   378efb15c9e32c185ea48c865708d618
#
_cell.length_a   1.000
_cell.length_b   1.000
_cell.length_c   1.000
_cell.angle_alpha   90.00
_cell.angle_beta   90.00
_cell.angle_gamma   90.00
#
_symmetry.space_group_name_H-M   'P 1'
#
loop_
_entity.id
_entity.type
_entity.pdbx_description
1 polymer ?
#
loop_
_entity_poly.entity_id
_entity_poly.type
_entity_poly.pdbx_seq_one_letter_code
_entity_poly.pdbx_strand_id
1 'polypeptide(L)'
;MAEKEITIAISRHRGLAPKAFEETYPSYGNQDQAGDMRNISLLDPNVMTQGPGMAELTNGDQGGVVTTLMRGILRQAVTSNVSYAFGGAKLYQFSASTVSSGGSPSWPRTVSDDGAEVGEDIAHYQSALYYSYNQTGSIGTIGRYDLASTFDDDYWDSGTPAAADLQSAPHQMVNGGDDVLYIANGRYIASLDGTTGNDQALDFPQNTQTASVTWNNNRLIAAVNRPAISGVNQNLSSVYKWNGVDASWEGQPIEINGRLGALYTKNGVTFVWYEGFLDGVVKLIFGLLAGGRVQPLRTFSGSLPLYYQVGELFDYIVWLSSGRLFAYGPLGGEIEVDLFQLMSPQYTNTAGGIASPFGEMLIASNDGGSNYSLERESGYATDSYYKTMLFEPSLGSLKSILDRLEIQCNKLATGAGVDLDLVDNKGNTLWSDSLSFTSDGAVTKKVFFPRAHGENMRLEYDFSAGSSTNPVEIKKTLLQGKNVAFG
;
A
#
# COMPACT_ATOMS: atom_id res chain seq x y z
N MET A 1 -11.47 -25.18 -44.42
CA MET A 1 -11.46 -25.26 -42.96
C MET A 1 -12.56 -24.36 -42.44
N ALA A 2 -13.32 -24.80 -41.43
CA ALA A 2 -14.38 -23.97 -40.88
C ALA A 2 -13.77 -22.80 -40.11
N GLU A 3 -14.18 -21.58 -40.39
CA GLU A 3 -13.87 -20.39 -39.57
C GLU A 3 -14.42 -20.67 -38.18
N LYS A 4 -13.57 -20.57 -37.17
CA LYS A 4 -13.98 -20.73 -35.77
C LYS A 4 -14.17 -19.35 -35.17
N GLU A 5 -15.37 -19.07 -34.72
CA GLU A 5 -15.65 -17.84 -33.97
C GLU A 5 -14.89 -17.81 -32.65
N ILE A 6 -14.39 -16.65 -32.28
CA ILE A 6 -13.69 -16.38 -31.03
C ILE A 6 -14.49 -15.32 -30.27
N THR A 7 -14.66 -15.55 -28.99
CA THR A 7 -15.22 -14.56 -28.08
C THR A 7 -14.37 -14.52 -26.81
N ILE A 8 -13.83 -13.34 -26.50
CA ILE A 8 -13.07 -13.05 -25.29
C ILE A 8 -13.87 -12.04 -24.46
N ALA A 9 -14.23 -12.40 -23.26
CA ALA A 9 -14.95 -11.52 -22.35
C ALA A 9 -14.04 -11.16 -21.16
N ILE A 10 -13.87 -9.87 -20.90
CA ILE A 10 -13.22 -9.33 -19.72
C ILE A 10 -14.33 -8.69 -18.89
N SER A 11 -14.74 -9.36 -17.83
CA SER A 11 -15.90 -8.95 -17.02
C SER A 11 -15.58 -8.86 -15.52
N ARG A 12 -14.40 -9.32 -15.12
CA ARG A 12 -13.89 -9.20 -13.75
C ARG A 12 -12.45 -8.75 -13.82
N HIS A 13 -12.13 -7.70 -13.08
CA HIS A 13 -10.78 -7.14 -13.08
C HIS A 13 -10.07 -7.63 -11.82
N ARG A 14 -9.13 -8.57 -11.97
CA ARG A 14 -8.50 -9.29 -10.84
C ARG A 14 -7.11 -8.78 -10.43
N GLY A 15 -6.69 -7.64 -10.95
CA GLY A 15 -5.37 -7.08 -10.62
C GLY A 15 -4.24 -7.56 -11.54
N LEU A 16 -3.01 -7.37 -11.11
CA LEU A 16 -1.80 -7.72 -11.86
C LEU A 16 -1.57 -9.24 -11.88
N ALA A 17 -1.25 -9.76 -13.04
CA ALA A 17 -0.79 -11.15 -13.17
C ALA A 17 0.59 -11.32 -12.49
N PRO A 18 0.89 -12.49 -11.91
CA PRO A 18 2.23 -12.80 -11.48
C PRO A 18 3.20 -12.73 -12.67
N LYS A 19 4.33 -12.05 -12.48
CA LYS A 19 5.32 -11.81 -13.55
C LYS A 19 5.81 -13.08 -14.27
N ALA A 20 5.79 -14.22 -13.59
CA ALA A 20 6.14 -15.54 -14.18
C ALA A 20 5.15 -16.00 -15.26
N PHE A 21 3.94 -15.46 -15.32
CA PHE A 21 2.96 -15.80 -16.35
C PHE A 21 3.06 -14.90 -17.59
N GLU A 22 3.62 -13.68 -17.47
CA GLU A 22 3.76 -12.76 -18.59
C GLU A 22 4.70 -13.30 -19.69
N GLU A 23 5.75 -14.01 -19.28
CA GLU A 23 6.83 -14.45 -20.20
C GLU A 23 6.59 -15.82 -20.83
N THR A 24 5.73 -16.64 -20.25
CA THR A 24 5.71 -18.06 -20.59
C THR A 24 4.40 -18.58 -21.20
N TYR A 25 3.26 -17.98 -20.93
CA TYR A 25 1.97 -18.44 -21.46
C TYR A 25 0.99 -17.29 -21.71
N PRO A 26 0.65 -16.97 -22.95
CA PRO A 26 -0.60 -16.28 -23.25
C PRO A 26 -1.74 -17.23 -22.88
N SER A 27 -2.23 -17.17 -21.65
CA SER A 27 -3.13 -18.18 -21.14
C SER A 27 -4.59 -17.87 -21.50
N TYR A 28 -5.22 -18.82 -22.11
CA TYR A 28 -6.67 -18.99 -22.16
C TYR A 28 -7.21 -19.13 -20.73
N GLY A 29 -7.47 -18.07 -20.04
CA GLY A 29 -8.06 -18.19 -18.71
C GLY A 29 -7.79 -17.02 -17.76
N ASN A 30 -6.75 -16.23 -18.00
CA ASN A 30 -6.41 -15.08 -17.14
C ASN A 30 -6.68 -13.72 -17.81
N GLN A 31 -7.68 -13.66 -18.67
CA GLN A 31 -8.08 -12.44 -19.39
C GLN A 31 -8.56 -11.34 -18.43
N ASP A 32 -8.95 -11.72 -17.23
CA ASP A 32 -9.38 -10.80 -16.17
C ASP A 32 -8.20 -10.16 -15.41
N GLN A 33 -6.96 -10.54 -15.70
CA GLN A 33 -5.76 -9.96 -15.09
C GLN A 33 -5.07 -8.98 -16.04
N ALA A 34 -4.40 -7.99 -15.46
CA ALA A 34 -3.55 -7.06 -16.21
C ALA A 34 -2.13 -7.58 -16.32
N GLY A 35 -1.49 -7.37 -17.46
CA GLY A 35 -0.05 -7.51 -17.62
C GLY A 35 0.69 -6.32 -17.01
N ASP A 36 0.10 -5.12 -17.09
CA ASP A 36 0.62 -3.88 -16.50
C ASP A 36 -0.53 -2.93 -16.18
N MET A 37 -0.37 -2.12 -15.13
CA MET A 37 -1.35 -1.08 -14.78
C MET A 37 -0.71 0.02 -13.93
N ARG A 38 -1.32 1.19 -13.97
CA ARG A 38 -0.95 2.33 -13.15
C ARG A 38 -2.17 3.16 -12.79
N ASN A 39 -2.27 3.54 -11.52
CA ASN A 39 -3.34 4.39 -11.00
C ASN A 39 -4.75 3.90 -11.39
N ILE A 40 -5.01 2.62 -11.18
CA ILE A 40 -6.28 1.97 -11.47
C ILE A 40 -6.95 1.53 -10.18
N SER A 41 -8.19 1.89 -9.99
CA SER A 41 -9.01 1.41 -8.89
C SER A 41 -9.78 0.15 -9.29
N LEU A 42 -9.58 -0.89 -8.50
CA LEU A 42 -10.34 -2.15 -8.50
C LEU A 42 -10.99 -2.37 -7.13
N LEU A 43 -11.25 -1.30 -6.39
CA LEU A 43 -11.94 -1.37 -5.09
C LEU A 43 -13.37 -1.92 -5.22
N ASP A 44 -14.02 -1.69 -6.37
CA ASP A 44 -15.17 -2.49 -6.83
C ASP A 44 -14.67 -3.48 -7.90
N PRO A 45 -14.57 -4.78 -7.61
CA PRO A 45 -14.02 -5.77 -8.54
C PRO A 45 -14.86 -5.98 -9.81
N ASN A 46 -16.07 -5.42 -9.87
CA ASN A 46 -16.94 -5.45 -11.07
C ASN A 46 -16.73 -4.24 -11.97
N VAL A 47 -15.91 -3.28 -11.54
CA VAL A 47 -15.71 -2.02 -12.27
C VAL A 47 -14.24 -1.65 -12.25
N MET A 48 -13.67 -1.44 -13.43
CA MET A 48 -12.35 -0.85 -13.60
C MET A 48 -12.49 0.65 -13.84
N THR A 49 -11.80 1.45 -13.06
CA THR A 49 -11.80 2.91 -13.21
C THR A 49 -10.42 3.50 -12.90
N GLN A 50 -10.27 4.79 -13.20
CA GLN A 50 -9.10 5.56 -12.75
C GLN A 50 -8.95 5.48 -11.24
N GLY A 51 -7.73 5.35 -10.78
CA GLY A 51 -7.40 5.46 -9.35
C GLY A 51 -7.61 6.89 -8.84
N PRO A 52 -7.72 7.06 -7.53
CA PRO A 52 -7.81 8.38 -6.93
C PRO A 52 -6.57 9.23 -7.28
N GLY A 53 -6.79 10.49 -7.57
CA GLY A 53 -5.75 11.50 -7.56
C GLY A 53 -5.39 11.87 -6.12
N MET A 54 -4.23 12.48 -5.93
CA MET A 54 -3.77 12.95 -4.63
C MET A 54 -3.58 14.46 -4.66
N ALA A 55 -3.94 15.13 -3.58
CA ALA A 55 -3.70 16.55 -3.38
C ALA A 55 -3.27 16.83 -1.95
N GLU A 56 -2.43 17.81 -1.78
CA GLU A 56 -2.03 18.28 -0.44
C GLU A 56 -3.22 18.82 0.35
N LEU A 57 -3.20 18.58 1.64
CA LEU A 57 -4.00 19.38 2.56
C LEU A 57 -3.47 20.81 2.55
N THR A 58 -4.36 21.79 2.50
CA THR A 58 -3.97 23.22 2.46
C THR A 58 -3.01 23.55 3.60
N ASN A 59 -1.89 24.19 3.30
CA ASN A 59 -0.79 24.44 4.22
C ASN A 59 -0.14 23.16 4.81
N GLY A 60 -0.32 22.03 4.18
CA GLY A 60 0.38 20.81 4.54
C GLY A 60 1.89 20.90 4.35
N ASP A 61 2.35 21.78 3.46
CA ASP A 61 3.76 22.09 3.19
C ASP A 61 4.13 23.55 3.44
N GLN A 62 3.15 24.45 3.43
CA GLN A 62 3.36 25.88 3.29
C GLN A 62 3.89 26.53 4.58
N GLY A 63 5.10 27.04 4.49
CA GLY A 63 5.59 28.01 5.44
C GLY A 63 6.04 27.48 6.81
N GLY A 64 6.57 26.26 6.86
CA GLY A 64 7.17 25.73 8.08
C GLY A 64 6.21 24.96 8.99
N VAL A 65 5.11 24.50 8.43
CA VAL A 65 4.11 23.69 9.13
C VAL A 65 4.59 22.25 9.23
N VAL A 66 4.88 21.61 8.12
CA VAL A 66 5.49 20.28 8.07
C VAL A 66 6.96 20.47 7.70
N THR A 67 7.85 20.30 8.64
CA THR A 67 9.29 20.51 8.46
C THR A 67 10.06 19.20 8.31
N THR A 68 9.40 18.08 8.52
CA THR A 68 10.00 16.75 8.45
C THR A 68 8.98 15.73 7.99
N LEU A 69 9.46 14.57 7.52
CA LEU A 69 8.59 13.50 7.08
C LEU A 69 7.78 12.93 8.25
N MET A 70 6.45 12.97 8.15
CA MET A 70 5.59 12.32 9.12
C MET A 70 5.64 10.80 8.92
N ARG A 71 6.01 10.07 9.97
CA ARG A 71 6.02 8.61 9.98
C ARG A 71 4.77 8.05 10.65
N GLY A 72 4.38 8.62 11.79
CA GLY A 72 3.20 8.19 12.53
C GLY A 72 1.94 8.90 12.04
N ILE A 73 0.96 8.15 11.52
CA ILE A 73 -0.42 8.59 11.29
C ILE A 73 -1.32 7.58 11.97
N LEU A 74 -2.23 8.03 12.83
CA LEU A 74 -3.18 7.12 13.48
C LEU A 74 -4.02 6.39 12.44
N ARG A 75 -4.02 5.08 12.52
CA ARG A 75 -4.78 4.19 11.62
C ARG A 75 -6.29 4.31 11.84
N GLN A 76 -6.68 4.61 13.08
CA GLN A 76 -8.06 4.83 13.47
C GLN A 76 -8.20 6.19 14.12
N ALA A 77 -9.29 6.87 13.83
CA ALA A 77 -9.60 8.12 14.47
C ALA A 77 -9.83 7.92 15.99
N VAL A 78 -9.38 8.87 16.79
CA VAL A 78 -9.61 8.87 18.26
C VAL A 78 -11.09 9.01 18.57
N THR A 79 -11.77 9.84 17.78
CA THR A 79 -13.24 9.97 17.77
C THR A 79 -13.72 9.84 16.33
N SER A 80 -15.01 9.75 16.11
CA SER A 80 -15.57 9.70 14.75
C SER A 80 -15.15 10.88 13.84
N ASN A 81 -14.56 11.91 14.40
CA ASN A 81 -14.25 13.15 13.67
C ASN A 81 -12.83 13.69 13.90
N VAL A 82 -11.99 13.07 14.71
CA VAL A 82 -10.64 13.59 15.03
C VAL A 82 -9.60 12.50 14.95
N SER A 83 -8.51 12.78 14.25
CA SER A 83 -7.32 11.95 14.19
C SER A 83 -6.04 12.79 14.29
N TYR A 84 -4.90 12.13 14.41
CA TYR A 84 -3.61 12.73 14.66
C TYR A 84 -2.51 12.11 13.79
N ALA A 85 -1.48 12.93 13.49
CA ALA A 85 -0.25 12.49 12.90
C ALA A 85 0.94 13.09 13.64
N PHE A 86 2.07 12.39 13.60
CA PHE A 86 3.30 12.81 14.24
C PHE A 86 4.49 12.71 13.30
N GLY A 87 5.32 13.76 13.28
CA GLY A 87 6.53 13.78 12.47
C GLY A 87 7.47 14.89 12.88
N GLY A 88 8.76 14.61 12.87
CA GLY A 88 9.75 15.50 13.48
C GLY A 88 9.42 15.72 14.95
N ALA A 89 9.30 17.00 15.32
CA ALA A 89 8.90 17.42 16.65
C ALA A 89 7.44 17.92 16.73
N LYS A 90 6.57 17.56 15.77
CA LYS A 90 5.22 18.16 15.71
C LYS A 90 4.12 17.11 15.74
N LEU A 91 3.14 17.36 16.60
CA LEU A 91 1.90 16.61 16.67
C LEU A 91 0.80 17.40 15.93
N TYR A 92 0.24 16.82 14.89
CA TYR A 92 -0.81 17.40 14.06
C TYR A 92 -2.16 16.80 14.41
N GLN A 93 -3.19 17.66 14.38
CA GLN A 93 -4.59 17.26 14.53
C GLN A 93 -5.35 17.59 13.26
N PHE A 94 -6.20 16.69 12.82
CA PHE A 94 -7.11 16.92 11.70
C PHE A 94 -8.45 16.22 11.92
N SER A 95 -9.47 16.74 11.27
CA SER A 95 -10.82 16.19 11.32
C SER A 95 -11.23 15.58 9.99
N ALA A 96 -12.29 14.78 9.99
CA ALA A 96 -12.86 14.26 8.74
C ALA A 96 -13.22 15.39 7.77
N SER A 97 -13.75 16.51 8.27
CA SER A 97 -14.05 17.68 7.42
C SER A 97 -12.78 18.37 6.88
N THR A 98 -11.69 18.40 7.64
CA THR A 98 -10.39 18.90 7.17
C THR A 98 -9.88 18.03 6.02
N VAL A 99 -9.94 16.72 6.16
CA VAL A 99 -9.50 15.79 5.14
C VAL A 99 -10.36 15.92 3.89
N SER A 100 -11.68 15.82 3.99
CA SER A 100 -12.58 15.86 2.83
C SER A 100 -12.58 17.20 2.09
N SER A 101 -12.39 18.32 2.78
CA SER A 101 -12.32 19.65 2.15
C SER A 101 -10.93 20.04 1.64
N GLY A 102 -9.89 19.30 2.04
CA GLY A 102 -8.49 19.70 1.81
C GLY A 102 -8.07 20.90 2.66
N GLY A 103 -8.68 21.06 3.84
CA GLY A 103 -8.38 22.13 4.77
C GLY A 103 -7.02 21.97 5.46
N SER A 104 -6.63 22.99 6.24
CA SER A 104 -5.39 22.96 7.00
C SER A 104 -5.48 22.07 8.22
N PRO A 105 -4.56 21.14 8.45
CA PRO A 105 -4.41 20.52 9.75
C PRO A 105 -4.01 21.57 10.79
N SER A 106 -4.40 21.38 12.03
CA SER A 106 -3.88 22.11 13.17
C SER A 106 -2.88 21.24 13.92
N TRP A 107 -2.03 21.83 14.71
CA TRP A 107 -1.23 21.04 15.62
C TRP A 107 -1.45 21.48 17.05
N PRO A 108 -1.75 20.55 17.88
CA PRO A 108 -1.96 20.85 19.30
C PRO A 108 -0.62 21.23 19.97
N ARG A 109 0.52 20.76 19.46
CA ARG A 109 1.80 21.05 20.11
C ARG A 109 3.03 20.82 19.21
N THR A 110 4.08 21.62 19.48
CA THR A 110 5.45 21.27 19.15
C THR A 110 6.07 20.60 20.36
N VAL A 111 6.56 19.39 20.19
CA VAL A 111 7.33 18.65 21.18
C VAL A 111 8.65 19.39 21.37
N SER A 112 9.04 19.61 22.60
CA SER A 112 10.27 20.33 22.93
C SER A 112 10.87 19.67 24.16
N ASP A 113 11.73 18.74 23.91
CA ASP A 113 12.51 18.11 24.97
C ASP A 113 13.96 18.56 24.85
N ASP A 114 14.74 18.15 23.88
CA ASP A 114 16.12 18.64 23.70
C ASP A 114 16.43 19.23 22.30
N GLY A 115 15.40 19.44 21.49
CA GLY A 115 15.43 20.34 20.31
C GLY A 115 15.85 19.70 18.98
N ALA A 116 16.01 18.39 18.88
CA ALA A 116 16.29 17.69 17.62
C ALA A 116 15.54 16.36 17.50
N GLU A 117 14.26 16.40 17.87
CA GLU A 117 13.39 15.23 17.91
C GLU A 117 13.10 14.71 16.50
N VAL A 118 13.19 13.39 16.33
CA VAL A 118 12.82 12.68 15.11
C VAL A 118 11.65 11.77 15.43
N GLY A 119 10.44 12.20 15.06
CA GLY A 119 9.22 11.43 15.29
C GLY A 119 9.24 10.08 14.55
N GLU A 120 8.84 9.04 15.27
CA GLU A 120 8.84 7.67 14.76
C GLU A 120 7.43 7.12 14.57
N ASP A 121 6.57 7.16 15.59
CA ASP A 121 5.23 6.59 15.52
C ASP A 121 4.26 7.30 16.49
N ILE A 122 2.96 7.01 16.34
CA ILE A 122 1.89 7.50 17.18
C ILE A 122 0.87 6.39 17.45
N ALA A 123 0.42 6.26 18.70
CA ALA A 123 -0.61 5.31 19.08
C ALA A 123 -1.66 5.97 20.00
N HIS A 124 -2.92 5.56 19.83
CA HIS A 124 -3.97 5.86 20.80
C HIS A 124 -4.13 4.66 21.72
N TYR A 125 -3.86 4.84 23.01
CA TYR A 125 -3.89 3.78 23.99
C TYR A 125 -4.50 4.31 25.32
N GLN A 126 -5.43 3.60 25.90
CA GLN A 126 -6.10 3.95 27.17
C GLN A 126 -6.52 5.42 27.29
N SER A 127 -7.25 5.95 26.32
CA SER A 127 -7.73 7.34 26.30
C SER A 127 -6.66 8.44 26.23
N ALA A 128 -5.43 8.13 25.86
CA ALA A 128 -4.36 9.08 25.60
C ALA A 128 -3.65 8.78 24.27
N LEU A 129 -3.00 9.80 23.72
CA LEU A 129 -2.06 9.62 22.62
C LEU A 129 -0.67 9.43 23.20
N TYR A 130 0.04 8.47 22.62
CA TYR A 130 1.46 8.26 22.84
C TYR A 130 2.18 8.48 21.53
N TYR A 131 3.27 9.24 21.55
CA TYR A 131 4.09 9.55 20.40
C TYR A 131 5.54 9.26 20.70
N SER A 132 6.17 8.43 19.89
CA SER A 132 7.56 8.03 20.07
C SER A 132 8.49 8.84 19.19
N TYR A 133 9.65 9.18 19.70
CA TYR A 133 10.68 9.93 18.98
C TYR A 133 12.08 9.62 19.47
N ASN A 134 13.05 9.88 18.61
CA ASN A 134 14.45 9.85 18.96
C ASN A 134 14.94 11.25 19.23
N GLN A 135 15.74 11.40 20.27
CA GLN A 135 16.38 12.64 20.68
C GLN A 135 17.82 12.73 20.17
N THR A 136 18.43 13.88 20.31
CA THR A 136 19.87 14.05 20.16
C THR A 136 20.59 13.21 21.22
N GLY A 137 21.67 12.54 20.86
CA GLY A 137 22.45 11.76 21.82
C GLY A 137 22.16 10.26 21.83
N SER A 138 21.41 9.76 20.87
CA SER A 138 21.10 8.33 20.69
C SER A 138 20.14 7.74 21.72
N ILE A 139 19.24 8.54 22.22
CA ILE A 139 18.18 8.16 23.16
C ILE A 139 16.84 8.18 22.43
N GLY A 140 15.99 7.20 22.72
CA GLY A 140 14.58 7.20 22.32
C GLY A 140 13.68 7.41 23.52
N THR A 141 12.54 8.07 23.34
CA THR A 141 11.55 8.31 24.39
C THR A 141 10.14 8.31 23.84
N ILE A 142 9.17 8.43 24.73
CA ILE A 142 7.75 8.52 24.41
C ILE A 142 7.13 9.71 25.16
N GLY A 143 6.49 10.57 24.42
CA GLY A 143 5.62 11.59 24.98
C GLY A 143 4.17 11.10 25.07
N ARG A 144 3.37 11.77 25.88
CA ARG A 144 1.96 11.50 26.14
C ARG A 144 1.12 12.77 26.05
N TYR A 145 -0.04 12.66 25.45
CA TYR A 145 -1.07 13.69 25.43
C TYR A 145 -2.41 13.12 25.90
N ASP A 146 -3.01 13.70 26.94
CA ASP A 146 -4.23 13.22 27.56
C ASP A 146 -5.52 13.50 26.75
N LEU A 147 -5.40 14.02 25.53
CA LEU A 147 -6.50 14.42 24.64
C LEU A 147 -7.37 15.57 25.17
N ALA A 148 -7.01 16.15 26.31
CA ALA A 148 -7.70 17.30 26.88
C ALA A 148 -6.82 18.56 26.85
N SER A 149 -5.73 18.57 27.56
CA SER A 149 -4.84 19.74 27.63
C SER A 149 -3.44 19.44 28.14
N THR A 150 -3.19 18.25 28.68
CA THR A 150 -1.94 17.93 29.35
C THR A 150 -1.02 17.18 28.41
N PHE A 151 0.15 17.74 28.23
CA PHE A 151 1.26 17.12 27.50
C PHE A 151 2.38 16.83 28.46
N ASP A 152 2.97 15.66 28.30
CA ASP A 152 4.21 15.25 28.91
C ASP A 152 5.10 14.71 27.81
N ASP A 153 6.05 15.52 27.36
CA ASP A 153 6.89 15.18 26.21
C ASP A 153 7.90 14.09 26.53
N ASP A 154 8.26 14.00 27.79
CA ASP A 154 9.22 13.03 28.33
C ASP A 154 8.52 12.02 29.27
N TYR A 155 7.34 11.58 28.89
CA TYR A 155 6.49 10.72 29.72
C TYR A 155 7.19 9.41 30.10
N TRP A 156 8.01 8.85 29.21
CA TRP A 156 8.71 7.61 29.47
C TRP A 156 9.69 7.71 30.63
N ASP A 157 10.40 8.82 30.76
CA ASP A 157 11.42 9.03 31.77
C ASP A 157 10.89 9.75 33.01
N SER A 158 10.05 10.76 32.84
CA SER A 158 9.59 11.60 33.93
C SER A 158 8.29 11.13 34.60
N GLY A 159 7.37 10.60 33.83
CA GLY A 159 6.02 10.27 34.27
C GLY A 159 5.76 8.81 34.51
N THR A 160 6.62 7.95 34.03
CA THR A 160 6.50 6.50 34.13
C THR A 160 7.68 5.95 34.88
N PRO A 161 7.52 5.00 35.76
CA PRO A 161 8.66 4.32 36.36
C PRO A 161 9.33 3.40 35.35
N ALA A 162 9.74 3.89 34.20
CA ALA A 162 10.63 3.17 33.32
C ALA A 162 12.06 3.23 33.87
N ALA A 163 12.73 2.13 33.84
CA ALA A 163 14.03 2.01 34.49
C ALA A 163 15.20 2.53 33.67
N ALA A 164 15.00 2.72 32.35
CA ALA A 164 16.01 3.20 31.40
C ALA A 164 15.38 3.76 30.12
N ASP A 165 16.14 4.61 29.42
CA ASP A 165 15.79 5.18 28.17
C ASP A 165 15.53 4.11 27.10
N LEU A 166 14.67 4.42 26.13
CA LEU A 166 14.56 3.61 24.94
C LEU A 166 15.81 3.78 24.05
N GLN A 167 16.11 2.78 23.24
CA GLN A 167 17.21 2.89 22.28
C GLN A 167 16.85 3.87 21.14
N SER A 168 17.82 4.58 20.61
CA SER A 168 17.63 5.34 19.38
C SER A 168 17.47 4.38 18.20
N ALA A 169 16.21 4.08 17.87
CA ALA A 169 15.80 3.10 16.87
C ALA A 169 14.41 3.47 16.35
N PRO A 170 13.93 2.86 15.27
CA PRO A 170 12.52 2.93 14.91
C PRO A 170 11.62 2.34 16.03
N HIS A 171 10.67 3.13 16.50
CA HIS A 171 9.76 2.77 17.59
C HIS A 171 8.34 2.56 17.05
N GLN A 172 8.08 1.46 16.37
CA GLN A 172 6.70 1.10 16.05
C GLN A 172 5.96 0.72 17.32
N MET A 173 4.77 1.30 17.51
CA MET A 173 3.89 1.02 18.65
C MET A 173 2.68 0.21 18.22
N VAL A 174 2.28 -0.77 18.99
CA VAL A 174 1.09 -1.59 18.76
C VAL A 174 0.34 -1.88 20.04
N ASN A 175 -0.98 -1.67 20.03
CA ASN A 175 -1.83 -2.09 21.13
C ASN A 175 -1.99 -3.60 21.14
N GLY A 176 -1.63 -4.24 22.25
CA GLY A 176 -1.96 -5.62 22.52
C GLY A 176 -3.45 -5.79 22.85
N GLY A 177 -3.99 -6.95 22.57
CA GLY A 177 -5.34 -7.30 23.03
C GLY A 177 -5.43 -7.60 24.53
N ASP A 178 -4.30 -7.51 25.24
CA ASP A 178 -4.10 -7.69 26.68
C ASP A 178 -4.02 -6.36 27.44
N ASP A 179 -4.40 -5.26 26.78
CA ASP A 179 -4.36 -3.90 27.32
C ASP A 179 -2.95 -3.42 27.67
N VAL A 180 -1.96 -3.84 26.87
CA VAL A 180 -0.56 -3.39 26.95
C VAL A 180 -0.17 -2.73 25.63
N LEU A 181 0.54 -1.60 25.69
CA LEU A 181 1.19 -0.99 24.52
C LEU A 181 2.59 -1.56 24.36
N TYR A 182 2.84 -2.25 23.24
CA TYR A 182 4.16 -2.79 22.89
C TYR A 182 4.88 -1.87 21.94
N ILE A 183 6.18 -1.69 22.16
CA ILE A 183 7.04 -0.77 21.42
C ILE A 183 8.26 -1.52 20.90
N ALA A 184 8.53 -1.43 19.60
CA ALA A 184 9.83 -1.86 19.06
C ALA A 184 10.93 -0.96 19.63
N ASN A 185 11.96 -1.55 20.24
CA ASN A 185 13.03 -0.84 20.93
C ASN A 185 14.39 -1.43 20.56
N GLY A 186 14.84 -1.18 19.33
CA GLY A 186 16.09 -1.76 18.84
C GLY A 186 16.07 -3.29 18.87
N ARG A 187 16.93 -3.92 19.68
CA ARG A 187 16.90 -5.37 19.85
C ARG A 187 15.88 -5.86 20.88
N TYR A 188 15.15 -4.97 21.52
CA TYR A 188 14.16 -5.30 22.54
C TYR A 188 12.74 -5.01 22.06
N ILE A 189 11.78 -5.56 22.77
CA ILE A 189 10.43 -5.02 22.87
C ILE A 189 10.32 -4.34 24.21
N ALA A 190 9.89 -3.10 24.20
CA ALA A 190 9.45 -2.41 25.41
C ALA A 190 7.93 -2.54 25.55
N SER A 191 7.42 -2.39 26.76
CA SER A 191 5.99 -2.46 27.06
C SER A 191 5.57 -1.37 28.04
N LEU A 192 4.32 -0.94 27.91
CA LEU A 192 3.66 0.01 28.80
C LEU A 192 2.27 -0.52 29.17
N ASP A 193 2.03 -0.77 30.45
CA ASP A 193 0.74 -1.25 30.98
C ASP A 193 0.01 -0.12 31.75
N GLY A 194 -0.31 0.96 31.08
CA GLY A 194 -0.93 2.14 31.69
C GLY A 194 0.06 3.05 32.38
N THR A 195 0.66 2.64 33.49
CA THR A 195 1.55 3.48 34.29
C THR A 195 2.95 2.88 34.49
N THR A 196 3.16 1.62 34.14
CA THR A 196 4.44 0.94 34.32
C THR A 196 5.07 0.65 32.98
N GLY A 197 6.25 1.21 32.74
CA GLY A 197 7.07 0.93 31.55
C GLY A 197 8.14 -0.12 31.84
N ASN A 198 8.42 -0.95 30.83
CA ASN A 198 9.54 -1.88 30.84
C ASN A 198 10.27 -1.76 29.49
N ASP A 199 11.47 -1.22 29.52
CA ASP A 199 12.30 -0.97 28.32
C ASP A 199 12.82 -2.26 27.66
N GLN A 200 12.81 -3.38 28.37
CA GLN A 200 13.33 -4.69 27.93
C GLN A 200 12.38 -5.83 28.29
N ALA A 201 11.10 -5.69 27.96
CA ALA A 201 10.11 -6.72 28.22
C ALA A 201 10.39 -8.05 27.47
N LEU A 202 11.01 -7.97 26.29
CA LEU A 202 11.54 -9.13 25.55
C LEU A 202 12.88 -8.76 24.92
N ASP A 203 13.89 -9.66 25.05
CA ASP A 203 15.23 -9.50 24.47
C ASP A 203 15.43 -10.45 23.27
N PHE A 204 15.87 -9.92 22.14
CA PHE A 204 16.27 -10.68 20.97
C PHE A 204 17.80 -10.91 20.94
N PRO A 205 18.31 -11.81 20.08
CA PRO A 205 19.73 -12.06 19.98
C PRO A 205 20.55 -10.78 19.73
N GLN A 206 21.80 -10.77 20.20
CA GLN A 206 22.68 -9.62 19.98
C GLN A 206 22.86 -9.26 18.51
N ASN A 207 23.09 -7.99 18.24
CA ASN A 207 23.25 -7.44 16.90
C ASN A 207 22.00 -7.65 16.02
N THR A 208 20.82 -7.59 16.61
CA THR A 208 19.56 -7.58 15.88
C THR A 208 18.83 -6.27 16.07
N GLN A 209 17.89 -5.98 15.17
CA GLN A 209 17.02 -4.81 15.23
C GLN A 209 15.60 -5.20 14.86
N THR A 210 14.65 -4.82 15.68
CA THR A 210 13.23 -4.97 15.39
C THR A 210 12.85 -4.01 14.28
N ALA A 211 12.36 -4.55 13.18
CA ALA A 211 11.93 -3.78 12.00
C ALA A 211 10.43 -3.45 12.05
N SER A 212 9.63 -4.35 12.60
CA SER A 212 8.19 -4.18 12.69
C SER A 212 7.59 -5.11 13.72
N VAL A 213 6.49 -4.67 14.33
CA VAL A 213 5.69 -5.45 15.28
C VAL A 213 4.21 -5.39 14.90
N THR A 214 3.47 -6.45 15.23
CA THR A 214 2.02 -6.49 15.08
C THR A 214 1.41 -7.44 16.08
N TRP A 215 0.14 -7.22 16.43
CA TRP A 215 -0.61 -8.08 17.35
C TRP A 215 -1.55 -9.00 16.57
N ASN A 216 -1.51 -10.30 16.86
CA ASN A 216 -2.40 -11.28 16.24
C ASN A 216 -2.69 -12.45 17.19
N ASN A 217 -3.98 -12.77 17.38
CA ASN A 217 -4.43 -13.94 18.15
C ASN A 217 -3.77 -14.04 19.54
N ASN A 218 -3.77 -12.95 20.30
CA ASN A 218 -3.17 -12.84 21.62
C ASN A 218 -1.65 -13.10 21.64
N ARG A 219 -0.97 -12.73 20.59
CA ARG A 219 0.48 -12.82 20.44
C ARG A 219 1.03 -11.56 19.80
N LEU A 220 2.13 -11.08 20.33
CA LEU A 220 2.98 -10.14 19.63
C LEU A 220 3.79 -10.91 18.60
N ILE A 221 3.80 -10.42 17.37
CA ILE A 221 4.63 -10.93 16.28
C ILE A 221 5.64 -9.86 15.93
N ALA A 222 6.92 -10.20 16.02
CA ALA A 222 8.02 -9.27 15.78
C ALA A 222 8.89 -9.71 14.61
N ALA A 223 9.10 -8.82 13.66
CA ALA A 223 10.05 -8.95 12.56
C ALA A 223 11.41 -8.39 13.02
N VAL A 224 12.42 -9.22 13.03
CA VAL A 224 13.74 -8.87 13.56
C VAL A 224 14.81 -9.13 12.50
N ASN A 225 15.53 -8.08 12.14
CA ASN A 225 16.62 -8.14 11.18
C ASN A 225 17.96 -8.36 11.88
N ARG A 226 18.83 -9.16 11.28
CA ARG A 226 20.23 -9.22 11.63
C ARG A 226 21.02 -8.41 10.61
N PRO A 227 21.93 -7.51 11.02
CA PRO A 227 22.77 -6.81 10.08
C PRO A 227 23.64 -7.80 9.29
N ALA A 228 23.90 -7.48 8.03
CA ALA A 228 24.81 -8.26 7.22
C ALA A 228 26.19 -8.34 7.89
N ILE A 229 26.70 -9.53 8.10
CA ILE A 229 28.09 -9.73 8.53
C ILE A 229 28.98 -9.33 7.37
N SER A 230 29.96 -8.46 7.63
CA SER A 230 30.90 -7.99 6.61
C SER A 230 31.50 -9.16 5.82
N GLY A 231 31.28 -9.15 4.51
CA GLY A 231 31.74 -10.19 3.57
C GLY A 231 30.73 -11.32 3.28
N VAL A 232 29.55 -11.31 3.90
CA VAL A 232 28.45 -12.24 3.59
C VAL A 232 27.24 -11.42 3.18
N ASN A 233 26.88 -11.42 1.91
CA ASN A 233 25.74 -10.68 1.35
C ASN A 233 24.36 -11.27 1.72
N GLN A 234 24.23 -11.92 2.86
CA GLN A 234 22.98 -12.53 3.30
C GLN A 234 22.47 -11.83 4.55
N ASN A 235 21.46 -10.99 4.38
CA ASN A 235 20.64 -10.53 5.49
C ASN A 235 19.80 -11.73 5.96
N LEU A 236 20.06 -12.19 7.17
CA LEU A 236 19.21 -13.17 7.84
C LEU A 236 18.25 -12.41 8.73
N SER A 237 16.99 -12.77 8.67
CA SER A 237 15.96 -12.16 9.49
C SER A 237 15.09 -13.25 10.09
N SER A 238 14.39 -12.92 11.15
CA SER A 238 13.54 -13.90 11.83
C SER A 238 12.24 -13.25 12.28
N VAL A 239 11.16 -14.01 12.23
CA VAL A 239 9.87 -13.61 12.82
C VAL A 239 9.69 -14.40 14.11
N TYR A 240 9.52 -13.67 15.21
CA TYR A 240 9.29 -14.20 16.54
C TYR A 240 7.83 -14.06 16.94
N LYS A 241 7.37 -14.96 17.82
CA LYS A 241 6.06 -14.88 18.46
C LYS A 241 6.23 -14.83 19.96
N TRP A 242 5.46 -13.99 20.62
CA TRP A 242 5.53 -13.82 22.06
C TRP A 242 4.13 -13.57 22.66
N ASN A 243 3.87 -14.15 23.82
CA ASN A 243 2.58 -14.05 24.51
C ASN A 243 2.43 -12.78 25.37
N GLY A 244 3.45 -11.92 25.40
CA GLY A 244 3.44 -10.70 26.20
C GLY A 244 3.86 -10.88 27.68
N VAL A 245 4.02 -12.11 28.15
CA VAL A 245 4.22 -12.41 29.60
C VAL A 245 5.53 -13.14 29.87
N ASP A 246 5.86 -14.16 29.06
CA ASP A 246 7.02 -14.99 29.30
C ASP A 246 8.34 -14.23 29.06
N ALA A 247 9.40 -14.62 29.77
CA ALA A 247 10.71 -14.00 29.61
C ALA A 247 11.39 -14.30 28.25
N SER A 248 10.78 -15.12 27.42
CA SER A 248 11.32 -15.50 26.11
C SER A 248 10.20 -15.68 25.09
N TRP A 249 10.55 -15.61 23.81
CA TRP A 249 9.62 -15.88 22.70
C TRP A 249 9.18 -17.35 22.66
N GLU A 250 8.06 -17.60 22.01
CA GLU A 250 7.46 -18.92 21.86
C GLU A 250 8.05 -19.69 20.67
N GLY A 251 8.43 -20.93 20.91
CA GLY A 251 8.83 -21.88 19.87
C GLY A 251 10.09 -21.49 19.09
N GLN A 252 10.20 -22.02 17.88
CA GLN A 252 11.31 -21.68 16.99
C GLN A 252 10.95 -20.45 16.17
N PRO A 253 11.85 -19.46 16.03
CA PRO A 253 11.63 -18.32 15.14
C PRO A 253 11.54 -18.79 13.69
N ILE A 254 10.75 -18.08 12.90
CA ILE A 254 10.62 -18.33 11.46
C ILE A 254 11.76 -17.59 10.76
N GLU A 255 12.73 -18.32 10.25
CA GLU A 255 13.89 -17.75 9.57
C GLU A 255 13.53 -17.35 8.13
N ILE A 256 14.05 -16.19 7.72
CA ILE A 256 13.88 -15.63 6.37
C ILE A 256 15.27 -15.27 5.83
N ASN A 257 15.58 -15.80 4.66
CA ASN A 257 16.79 -15.43 3.95
C ASN A 257 16.58 -14.13 3.20
N GLY A 258 16.72 -13.01 3.89
CA GLY A 258 16.48 -11.67 3.37
C GLY A 258 16.24 -10.66 4.49
N ARG A 259 15.82 -9.47 4.15
CA ARG A 259 15.52 -8.37 5.06
C ARG A 259 14.01 -8.20 5.20
N LEU A 260 13.52 -8.14 6.43
CA LEU A 260 12.13 -7.81 6.74
C LEU A 260 11.92 -6.30 6.75
N GLY A 261 10.81 -5.84 6.20
CA GLY A 261 10.41 -4.43 6.22
C GLY A 261 9.24 -4.19 7.16
N ALA A 262 8.10 -4.79 6.88
CA ALA A 262 6.89 -4.57 7.63
C ALA A 262 6.13 -5.86 7.95
N LEU A 263 5.39 -5.82 9.04
CA LEU A 263 4.31 -6.75 9.40
C LEU A 263 3.00 -5.98 9.51
N TYR A 264 1.93 -6.60 9.11
CA TYR A 264 0.59 -6.06 9.29
C TYR A 264 -0.43 -7.17 9.51
N THR A 265 -1.28 -7.03 10.53
CA THR A 265 -2.34 -8.01 10.81
C THR A 265 -3.69 -7.43 10.45
N LYS A 266 -4.44 -8.15 9.63
CA LYS A 266 -5.84 -7.85 9.30
C LYS A 266 -6.66 -9.15 9.32
N ASN A 267 -7.82 -9.12 9.95
CA ASN A 267 -8.75 -10.27 10.05
C ASN A 267 -8.08 -11.57 10.54
N GLY A 268 -7.15 -11.46 11.51
CA GLY A 268 -6.45 -12.61 12.07
C GLY A 268 -5.35 -13.21 11.17
N VAL A 269 -5.07 -12.60 10.03
CA VAL A 269 -3.98 -12.97 9.12
C VAL A 269 -2.84 -11.97 9.25
N THR A 270 -1.61 -12.43 9.46
CA THR A 270 -0.43 -11.58 9.47
C THR A 270 0.26 -11.61 8.12
N PHE A 271 0.39 -10.45 7.51
CA PHE A 271 1.09 -10.22 6.26
C PHE A 271 2.51 -9.74 6.51
N VAL A 272 3.39 -10.05 5.56
CA VAL A 272 4.85 -9.83 5.68
C VAL A 272 5.37 -9.24 4.38
N TRP A 273 6.17 -8.18 4.48
CA TRP A 273 6.95 -7.61 3.36
C TRP A 273 8.43 -7.85 3.62
N TYR A 274 9.12 -8.45 2.66
CA TYR A 274 10.53 -8.76 2.81
C TYR A 274 11.28 -8.76 1.47
N GLU A 275 12.57 -8.52 1.53
CA GLU A 275 13.51 -8.82 0.46
C GLU A 275 13.92 -10.27 0.58
N GLY A 276 13.83 -11.03 -0.49
CA GLY A 276 14.20 -12.45 -0.51
C GLY A 276 14.85 -12.84 -1.83
N PHE A 277 15.56 -13.96 -1.80
CA PHE A 277 16.13 -14.53 -3.01
C PHE A 277 15.12 -15.45 -3.68
N LEU A 278 14.75 -15.11 -4.90
CA LEU A 278 13.91 -15.94 -5.75
C LEU A 278 14.61 -16.08 -7.12
N ASP A 279 14.84 -17.31 -7.55
CA ASP A 279 15.56 -17.61 -8.79
C ASP A 279 16.97 -16.94 -8.90
N GLY A 280 17.66 -16.82 -7.76
CA GLY A 280 19.00 -16.22 -7.70
C GLY A 280 19.03 -14.69 -7.75
N VAL A 281 17.88 -14.04 -7.74
CA VAL A 281 17.73 -12.58 -7.77
C VAL A 281 17.04 -12.10 -6.50
N VAL A 282 17.49 -10.96 -5.96
CA VAL A 282 16.80 -10.29 -4.87
C VAL A 282 15.49 -9.70 -5.39
N LYS A 283 14.38 -10.09 -4.77
CA LYS A 283 13.04 -9.59 -5.11
C LYS A 283 12.36 -9.08 -3.84
N LEU A 284 11.49 -8.10 -4.03
CA LEU A 284 10.56 -7.66 -3.00
C LEU A 284 9.36 -8.60 -3.02
N ILE A 285 9.05 -9.17 -1.86
CA ILE A 285 8.03 -10.19 -1.71
C ILE A 285 7.01 -9.72 -0.69
N PHE A 286 5.76 -9.81 -1.07
CA PHE A 286 4.59 -9.74 -0.21
C PHE A 286 4.11 -11.16 0.07
N GLY A 287 3.92 -11.51 1.32
CA GLY A 287 3.51 -12.85 1.75
C GLY A 287 2.69 -12.84 3.02
N LEU A 288 2.34 -14.01 3.51
CA LEU A 288 1.61 -14.18 4.76
C LEU A 288 2.30 -15.22 5.68
N LEU A 289 2.06 -15.08 6.98
CA LEU A 289 2.49 -16.08 7.97
C LEU A 289 1.43 -17.19 8.06
N ALA A 290 1.80 -18.40 7.62
CA ALA A 290 0.93 -19.56 7.69
C ALA A 290 1.72 -20.83 8.06
N GLY A 291 1.19 -21.63 8.99
CA GLY A 291 1.76 -22.94 9.31
C GLY A 291 3.24 -22.91 9.76
N GLY A 292 3.66 -21.85 10.45
CA GLY A 292 5.05 -21.71 10.94
C GLY A 292 6.08 -21.33 9.89
N ARG A 293 5.64 -20.79 8.75
CA ARG A 293 6.51 -20.28 7.68
C ARG A 293 5.92 -19.03 7.04
N VAL A 294 6.73 -18.28 6.30
CA VAL A 294 6.25 -17.25 5.39
C VAL A 294 5.89 -17.91 4.06
N GLN A 295 4.64 -17.71 3.63
CA GLN A 295 4.16 -18.12 2.33
C GLN A 295 4.20 -16.90 1.39
N PRO A 296 5.04 -16.89 0.35
CA PRO A 296 5.03 -15.84 -0.65
C PRO A 296 3.69 -15.80 -1.38
N LEU A 297 3.13 -14.61 -1.55
CA LEU A 297 1.94 -14.38 -2.36
C LEU A 297 2.30 -13.75 -3.70
N ARG A 298 2.97 -12.60 -3.65
CA ARG A 298 3.33 -11.82 -4.85
C ARG A 298 4.72 -11.20 -4.71
N THR A 299 5.36 -10.99 -5.84
CA THR A 299 6.50 -10.08 -5.97
C THR A 299 6.02 -8.73 -6.46
N PHE A 300 6.68 -7.66 -6.07
CA PHE A 300 6.38 -6.31 -6.52
C PHE A 300 7.68 -5.56 -6.80
N SER A 301 7.57 -4.40 -7.46
CA SER A 301 8.72 -3.55 -7.79
C SER A 301 8.75 -2.33 -6.89
N GLY A 302 9.94 -1.79 -6.64
CA GLY A 302 10.12 -0.56 -5.88
C GLY A 302 11.07 -0.72 -4.70
N SER A 303 10.70 -0.20 -3.54
CA SER A 303 11.43 -0.29 -2.27
C SER A 303 10.69 -1.17 -1.27
N LEU A 304 11.43 -1.76 -0.34
CA LEU A 304 10.84 -2.50 0.76
C LEU A 304 10.07 -1.53 1.68
N PRO A 305 8.75 -1.72 1.87
CA PRO A 305 7.98 -0.83 2.73
C PRO A 305 8.38 -1.00 4.19
N LEU A 306 8.41 0.11 4.91
CA LEU A 306 8.61 0.15 6.35
C LEU A 306 7.26 0.08 7.08
N TYR A 307 7.28 -0.17 8.38
CA TYR A 307 6.06 -0.39 9.18
C TYR A 307 5.02 0.74 9.04
N TYR A 308 5.44 1.99 8.91
CA TYR A 308 4.56 3.14 8.76
C TYR A 308 4.02 3.31 7.32
N GLN A 309 4.60 2.61 6.35
CA GLN A 309 4.20 2.63 4.94
C GLN A 309 3.19 1.53 4.59
N VAL A 310 2.66 0.84 5.58
CA VAL A 310 1.66 -0.21 5.42
C VAL A 310 0.41 0.12 6.22
N GLY A 311 -0.74 -0.03 5.61
CA GLY A 311 -2.03 0.27 6.23
C GLY A 311 -3.17 -0.51 5.60
N GLU A 312 -4.37 0.01 5.77
CA GLU A 312 -5.58 -0.55 5.19
C GLU A 312 -6.46 0.55 4.58
N LEU A 313 -7.20 0.18 3.57
CA LEU A 313 -8.27 0.97 2.98
C LEU A 313 -9.46 0.04 2.75
N PHE A 314 -10.54 0.24 3.50
CA PHE A 314 -11.69 -0.69 3.53
C PHE A 314 -11.23 -2.13 3.83
N ASP A 315 -11.55 -3.06 2.95
CA ASP A 315 -11.16 -4.47 3.06
C ASP A 315 -9.83 -4.82 2.38
N TYR A 316 -9.12 -3.82 1.88
CA TYR A 316 -7.82 -3.99 1.23
C TYR A 316 -6.67 -3.69 2.17
N ILE A 317 -5.56 -4.42 1.99
CA ILE A 317 -4.26 -4.02 2.53
C ILE A 317 -3.59 -3.13 1.50
N VAL A 318 -3.00 -2.04 1.96
CA VAL A 318 -2.31 -1.07 1.10
C VAL A 318 -0.90 -0.82 1.60
N TRP A 319 0.03 -0.54 0.69
CA TRP A 319 1.39 -0.18 1.06
C TRP A 319 2.06 0.72 0.03
N LEU A 320 2.96 1.56 0.50
CA LEU A 320 3.79 2.41 -0.32
C LEU A 320 5.10 1.70 -0.69
N SER A 321 5.48 1.80 -1.95
CA SER A 321 6.74 1.31 -2.47
C SER A 321 7.21 2.19 -3.62
N SER A 322 8.31 2.91 -3.44
CA SER A 322 8.89 3.83 -4.44
C SER A 322 7.85 4.77 -5.06
N GLY A 323 7.08 5.48 -4.24
CA GLY A 323 6.09 6.45 -4.69
C GLY A 323 4.89 5.84 -5.42
N ARG A 324 4.58 4.58 -5.15
CA ARG A 324 3.38 3.89 -5.65
C ARG A 324 2.63 3.28 -4.49
N LEU A 325 1.32 3.47 -4.45
CA LEU A 325 0.45 2.78 -3.51
C LEU A 325 -0.11 1.53 -4.17
N PHE A 326 0.26 0.40 -3.63
CA PHE A 326 -0.29 -0.90 -4.01
C PHE A 326 -1.44 -1.28 -3.08
N ALA A 327 -2.38 -2.04 -3.62
CA ALA A 327 -3.49 -2.61 -2.87
C ALA A 327 -3.63 -4.12 -3.19
N TYR A 328 -4.08 -4.88 -2.19
CA TYR A 328 -4.34 -6.31 -2.28
C TYR A 328 -5.60 -6.66 -1.46
N GLY A 329 -6.51 -7.40 -2.02
CA GLY A 329 -7.78 -7.78 -1.40
C GLY A 329 -8.92 -7.83 -2.42
N PRO A 330 -10.20 -7.79 -2.01
CA PRO A 330 -10.70 -7.61 -0.65
C PRO A 330 -10.54 -8.87 0.22
N LEU A 331 -10.16 -8.66 1.46
CA LEU A 331 -9.98 -9.77 2.40
C LEU A 331 -11.33 -10.18 2.99
N GLY A 332 -11.75 -11.39 2.66
CA GLY A 332 -13.06 -11.91 3.07
C GLY A 332 -14.20 -11.60 2.10
N GLY A 333 -13.92 -10.97 0.96
CA GLY A 333 -14.89 -10.76 -0.11
C GLY A 333 -15.16 -12.01 -0.95
N GLU A 334 -16.30 -12.04 -1.65
CA GLU A 334 -16.65 -13.13 -2.58
C GLU A 334 -15.78 -13.16 -3.85
N ILE A 335 -15.17 -12.01 -4.19
CA ILE A 335 -14.33 -11.85 -5.38
C ILE A 335 -12.94 -11.44 -4.91
N GLU A 336 -11.96 -12.31 -5.14
CA GLU A 336 -10.57 -11.99 -4.89
C GLU A 336 -10.03 -11.07 -6.00
N VAL A 337 -9.53 -9.91 -5.59
CA VAL A 337 -8.72 -9.02 -6.42
C VAL A 337 -7.27 -9.19 -5.99
N ASP A 338 -6.42 -9.45 -6.94
CA ASP A 338 -4.98 -9.60 -6.74
C ASP A 338 -4.30 -8.22 -6.57
N LEU A 339 -2.99 -8.22 -6.45
CA LEU A 339 -2.20 -6.99 -6.37
C LEU A 339 -2.54 -6.02 -7.51
N PHE A 340 -2.78 -4.75 -7.18
CA PHE A 340 -2.89 -3.67 -8.16
C PHE A 340 -2.28 -2.37 -7.64
N GLN A 341 -1.91 -1.48 -8.56
CA GLN A 341 -1.45 -0.14 -8.21
C GLN A 341 -2.64 0.80 -8.20
N LEU A 342 -3.05 1.23 -6.99
CA LEU A 342 -4.22 2.06 -6.77
C LEU A 342 -3.97 3.52 -7.13
N MET A 343 -2.88 4.11 -6.63
CA MET A 343 -2.58 5.53 -6.83
C MET A 343 -1.08 5.82 -6.69
N SER A 344 -0.69 7.02 -7.08
CA SER A 344 0.64 7.55 -6.82
C SER A 344 0.50 8.86 -6.04
N PRO A 345 1.25 9.07 -4.95
CA PRO A 345 1.37 10.37 -4.30
C PRO A 345 1.83 11.44 -5.28
N GLN A 346 1.46 12.68 -5.03
CA GLN A 346 1.94 13.82 -5.83
C GLN A 346 3.46 13.96 -5.71
N TYR A 347 4.00 13.72 -4.52
CA TYR A 347 5.43 13.68 -4.26
C TYR A 347 5.87 12.24 -4.10
N THR A 348 6.81 11.79 -4.93
CA THR A 348 7.16 10.38 -5.07
C THR A 348 8.52 9.98 -4.49
N ASN A 349 9.33 10.98 -4.06
CA ASN A 349 10.72 10.70 -3.71
C ASN A 349 10.88 10.00 -2.36
N THR A 350 10.11 10.43 -1.35
CA THR A 350 10.13 9.78 -0.04
C THR A 350 8.71 9.75 0.52
N ALA A 351 8.20 8.55 0.74
CA ALA A 351 6.90 8.36 1.35
C ALA A 351 7.05 8.11 2.85
N GLY A 352 6.28 8.82 3.64
CA GLY A 352 6.14 8.65 5.07
C GLY A 352 5.04 7.68 5.45
N GLY A 353 4.31 7.98 6.52
CA GLY A 353 3.20 7.17 6.99
C GLY A 353 2.00 7.18 6.06
N ILE A 354 1.22 6.11 6.13
CA ILE A 354 -0.09 6.00 5.48
C ILE A 354 -1.15 5.55 6.48
N ALA A 355 -2.34 6.10 6.36
CA ALA A 355 -3.51 5.67 7.11
C ALA A 355 -4.81 6.11 6.43
N SER A 356 -5.93 5.52 6.83
CA SER A 356 -7.27 5.90 6.38
C SER A 356 -8.25 6.07 7.55
N PRO A 357 -7.97 6.99 8.49
CA PRO A 357 -8.72 7.09 9.75
C PRO A 357 -10.21 7.42 9.56
N PHE A 358 -10.58 7.99 8.42
CA PHE A 358 -11.96 8.38 8.07
C PHE A 358 -12.47 7.66 6.81
N GLY A 359 -11.78 6.61 6.36
CA GLY A 359 -12.09 5.90 5.10
C GLY A 359 -11.50 6.56 3.85
N GLU A 360 -10.87 7.74 3.97
CA GLU A 360 -10.10 8.39 2.91
C GLU A 360 -8.60 8.20 3.18
N MET A 361 -7.82 7.91 2.15
CA MET A 361 -6.39 7.67 2.27
C MET A 361 -5.64 8.98 2.55
N LEU A 362 -4.81 8.94 3.58
CA LEU A 362 -3.82 9.97 3.92
C LEU A 362 -2.42 9.41 3.71
N ILE A 363 -1.58 10.17 3.03
CA ILE A 363 -0.18 9.80 2.74
C ILE A 363 0.72 10.98 3.11
N ALA A 364 1.72 10.73 3.94
CA ALA A 364 2.80 11.67 4.15
C ALA A 364 3.89 11.47 3.09
N SER A 365 4.31 12.54 2.46
CA SER A 365 5.28 12.49 1.35
C SER A 365 6.22 13.68 1.37
N ASN A 366 7.24 13.65 0.52
CA ASN A 366 8.07 14.79 0.24
C ASN A 366 8.50 14.83 -1.25
N ASP A 367 8.88 16.00 -1.74
CA ASP A 367 9.26 16.24 -3.14
C ASP A 367 10.74 15.92 -3.45
N GLY A 368 11.48 15.38 -2.46
CA GLY A 368 12.92 15.14 -2.55
C GLY A 368 13.78 16.33 -2.11
N GLY A 369 13.15 17.44 -1.70
CA GLY A 369 13.77 18.61 -1.11
C GLY A 369 13.41 18.76 0.37
N SER A 370 13.09 19.99 0.76
CA SER A 370 12.66 20.34 2.11
C SER A 370 11.13 20.46 2.24
N ASN A 371 10.37 20.16 1.18
CA ASN A 371 8.93 20.29 1.18
C ASN A 371 8.32 18.96 1.57
N TYR A 372 7.74 18.92 2.74
CA TYR A 372 7.02 17.78 3.28
C TYR A 372 5.53 18.06 3.26
N SER A 373 4.73 17.09 2.92
CA SER A 373 3.27 17.24 2.83
C SER A 373 2.51 16.09 3.45
N LEU A 374 1.26 16.37 3.79
CA LEU A 374 0.23 15.37 4.05
C LEU A 374 -0.77 15.48 2.90
N GLU A 375 -0.88 14.40 2.13
CA GLU A 375 -1.74 14.33 0.97
C GLU A 375 -3.01 13.52 1.28
N ARG A 376 -4.10 13.86 0.62
CA ARG A 376 -5.38 13.17 0.67
C ARG A 376 -5.84 12.77 -0.72
N GLU A 377 -6.82 11.90 -0.78
CA GLU A 377 -7.53 11.62 -2.03
C GLU A 377 -8.23 12.88 -2.57
N SER A 378 -8.08 13.13 -3.86
CA SER A 378 -8.70 14.27 -4.54
C SER A 378 -8.90 14.03 -6.02
N GLY A 379 -10.15 13.88 -6.44
CA GLY A 379 -10.47 13.58 -7.83
C GLY A 379 -9.90 12.25 -8.30
N TYR A 380 -9.50 12.18 -9.57
CA TYR A 380 -8.97 11.00 -10.21
C TYR A 380 -7.63 11.29 -10.88
N ALA A 381 -6.75 10.30 -10.90
CA ALA A 381 -5.46 10.40 -11.56
C ALA A 381 -5.63 10.47 -13.08
N THR A 382 -4.94 11.43 -13.72
CA THR A 382 -5.03 11.64 -15.17
C THR A 382 -4.01 10.84 -15.97
N ASP A 383 -3.11 10.13 -15.32
CA ASP A 383 -2.08 9.28 -15.91
C ASP A 383 -2.33 7.78 -15.63
N SER A 384 -3.59 7.39 -15.73
CA SER A 384 -4.05 6.03 -15.42
C SER A 384 -4.07 5.17 -16.67
N TYR A 385 -3.55 3.96 -16.58
CA TYR A 385 -3.66 2.98 -17.66
C TYR A 385 -3.83 1.55 -17.15
N TYR A 386 -4.45 0.72 -17.99
CA TYR A 386 -4.63 -0.70 -17.76
C TYR A 386 -4.32 -1.46 -19.05
N LYS A 387 -3.38 -2.40 -18.99
CA LYS A 387 -3.00 -3.26 -20.10
C LYS A 387 -3.37 -4.69 -19.75
N THR A 388 -4.23 -5.31 -20.54
CA THR A 388 -4.56 -6.73 -20.35
C THR A 388 -3.30 -7.59 -20.53
N MET A 389 -3.32 -8.82 -20.05
CA MET A 389 -2.36 -9.81 -20.49
C MET A 389 -2.46 -10.01 -22.00
N LEU A 390 -1.37 -10.46 -22.61
CA LEU A 390 -1.43 -10.94 -23.97
C LEU A 390 -2.40 -12.11 -24.05
N PHE A 391 -3.33 -12.05 -24.95
CA PHE A 391 -4.23 -13.14 -25.25
C PHE A 391 -3.91 -13.68 -26.66
N GLU A 392 -3.91 -15.00 -26.75
CA GLU A 392 -3.80 -15.70 -28.02
C GLU A 392 -5.22 -16.07 -28.48
N PRO A 393 -5.82 -15.32 -29.42
CA PRO A 393 -7.17 -15.61 -29.87
C PRO A 393 -7.26 -16.93 -30.65
N SER A 394 -6.12 -17.48 -31.10
CA SER A 394 -6.06 -18.71 -31.86
C SER A 394 -5.23 -19.79 -31.17
N LEU A 395 -5.65 -21.03 -31.31
CA LEU A 395 -4.87 -22.19 -30.91
C LEU A 395 -3.76 -22.45 -31.96
N GLY A 396 -2.52 -22.09 -31.61
CA GLY A 396 -1.37 -22.35 -32.46
C GLY A 396 -1.23 -21.38 -33.65
N SER A 397 -0.53 -21.74 -34.68
CA SER A 397 -0.05 -20.94 -35.82
C SER A 397 -1.12 -20.24 -36.70
N LEU A 398 -2.32 -20.00 -36.19
CA LEU A 398 -3.40 -19.32 -36.90
C LEU A 398 -3.42 -17.85 -36.51
N LYS A 399 -3.57 -16.97 -37.48
CA LYS A 399 -3.84 -15.56 -37.21
C LYS A 399 -5.31 -15.36 -36.92
N SER A 400 -5.60 -14.45 -36.02
CA SER A 400 -6.96 -14.06 -35.66
C SER A 400 -7.29 -12.71 -36.27
N ILE A 401 -8.52 -12.57 -36.69
CA ILE A 401 -9.11 -11.29 -37.03
C ILE A 401 -10.10 -10.94 -35.93
N LEU A 402 -9.86 -9.84 -35.25
CA LEU A 402 -10.82 -9.26 -34.31
C LEU A 402 -11.69 -8.25 -35.06
N ASP A 403 -12.95 -8.60 -35.20
CA ASP A 403 -13.89 -7.82 -36.00
C ASP A 403 -14.73 -6.85 -35.16
N ARG A 404 -14.90 -7.15 -33.88
CA ARG A 404 -15.78 -6.41 -33.00
C ARG A 404 -15.22 -6.30 -31.61
N LEU A 405 -15.21 -5.10 -31.06
CA LEU A 405 -14.93 -4.77 -29.67
C LEU A 405 -16.17 -4.06 -29.10
N GLU A 406 -16.71 -4.56 -28.01
CA GLU A 406 -17.81 -3.96 -27.28
C GLU A 406 -17.38 -3.60 -25.88
N ILE A 407 -17.56 -2.34 -25.47
CA ILE A 407 -17.31 -1.87 -24.11
C ILE A 407 -18.65 -1.50 -23.48
N GLN A 408 -18.86 -2.03 -22.29
CA GLN A 408 -19.96 -1.66 -21.40
C GLN A 408 -19.38 -0.88 -20.23
N CYS A 409 -19.93 0.29 -19.95
CA CYS A 409 -19.48 1.19 -18.90
C CYS A 409 -20.68 1.72 -18.10
N ASN A 410 -20.41 2.42 -17.00
CA ASN A 410 -21.40 3.29 -16.41
C ASN A 410 -21.69 4.45 -17.38
N LYS A 411 -22.81 5.14 -17.16
CA LYS A 411 -23.18 6.27 -18.00
C LYS A 411 -22.05 7.30 -18.02
N LEU A 412 -21.49 7.59 -19.19
CA LEU A 412 -20.45 8.57 -19.34
C LEU A 412 -20.91 9.94 -18.87
N ALA A 413 -20.10 10.58 -18.05
CA ALA A 413 -20.29 11.95 -17.59
C ALA A 413 -19.45 12.91 -18.44
N THR A 414 -19.80 14.20 -18.38
CA THR A 414 -19.07 15.25 -19.11
C THR A 414 -17.58 15.23 -18.75
N GLY A 415 -16.72 15.17 -19.73
CA GLY A 415 -15.26 15.10 -19.57
C GLY A 415 -14.71 13.69 -19.40
N ALA A 416 -15.55 12.66 -19.24
CA ALA A 416 -15.10 11.28 -19.17
C ALA A 416 -14.55 10.80 -20.52
N GLY A 417 -13.42 10.08 -20.51
CA GLY A 417 -12.80 9.53 -21.72
C GLY A 417 -11.76 8.47 -21.41
N VAL A 418 -11.57 7.54 -22.35
CA VAL A 418 -10.52 6.52 -22.35
C VAL A 418 -10.12 6.23 -23.77
N ASP A 419 -8.83 6.21 -24.06
CA ASP A 419 -8.28 5.75 -25.33
C ASP A 419 -8.05 4.25 -25.27
N LEU A 420 -8.24 3.59 -26.40
CA LEU A 420 -8.25 2.14 -26.54
C LEU A 420 -7.32 1.74 -27.66
N ASP A 421 -6.29 0.96 -27.31
CA ASP A 421 -5.34 0.41 -28.27
C ASP A 421 -5.37 -1.11 -28.26
N LEU A 422 -5.43 -1.72 -29.41
CA LEU A 422 -5.15 -3.13 -29.59
C LEU A 422 -3.72 -3.27 -30.10
N VAL A 423 -2.85 -3.92 -29.30
CA VAL A 423 -1.41 -3.95 -29.52
C VAL A 423 -0.94 -5.39 -29.67
N ASP A 424 0.00 -5.64 -30.56
CA ASP A 424 0.65 -6.96 -30.72
C ASP A 424 1.74 -7.22 -29.65
N ASN A 425 2.28 -8.42 -29.66
CA ASN A 425 3.37 -8.83 -28.74
C ASN A 425 4.71 -8.10 -28.97
N LYS A 426 4.82 -7.34 -30.06
CA LYS A 426 6.01 -6.52 -30.38
C LYS A 426 5.80 -5.04 -30.01
N GLY A 427 4.62 -4.68 -29.50
CA GLY A 427 4.27 -3.32 -29.14
C GLY A 427 3.76 -2.49 -30.32
N ASN A 428 3.42 -3.09 -31.47
CA ASN A 428 2.83 -2.35 -32.58
C ASN A 428 1.32 -2.20 -32.36
N THR A 429 0.79 -0.98 -32.50
CA THR A 429 -0.64 -0.72 -32.45
C THR A 429 -1.30 -1.25 -33.71
N LEU A 430 -2.20 -2.20 -33.57
CA LEU A 430 -2.97 -2.81 -34.64
C LEU A 430 -4.26 -2.04 -34.91
N TRP A 431 -4.79 -1.40 -33.90
CA TRP A 431 -6.01 -0.59 -33.96
C TRP A 431 -6.03 0.37 -32.76
N SER A 432 -6.59 1.55 -32.97
CA SER A 432 -6.77 2.59 -31.97
C SER A 432 -8.12 3.30 -32.16
N ASP A 433 -8.79 3.61 -31.06
CA ASP A 433 -10.03 4.42 -31.03
C ASP A 433 -10.23 4.96 -29.60
N SER A 434 -11.31 5.72 -29.38
CA SER A 434 -11.61 6.27 -28.05
C SER A 434 -13.09 6.14 -27.70
N LEU A 435 -13.36 6.04 -26.40
CA LEU A 435 -14.68 6.18 -25.81
C LEU A 435 -14.68 7.47 -25.01
N SER A 436 -15.44 8.48 -25.40
CA SER A 436 -15.47 9.74 -24.69
C SER A 436 -16.86 10.38 -24.72
N PHE A 437 -17.18 11.17 -23.68
CA PHE A 437 -18.43 11.93 -23.63
C PHE A 437 -18.54 12.92 -24.80
N THR A 438 -17.41 13.53 -25.19
CA THR A 438 -17.40 14.53 -26.26
C THR A 438 -17.80 13.95 -27.60
N SER A 439 -17.37 12.75 -27.95
CA SER A 439 -17.70 12.09 -29.22
C SER A 439 -18.97 11.24 -29.18
N ASP A 440 -19.26 10.62 -28.03
CA ASP A 440 -20.27 9.58 -27.90
C ASP A 440 -21.49 10.02 -27.07
N GLY A 441 -21.36 11.11 -26.31
CA GLY A 441 -22.38 11.55 -25.36
C GLY A 441 -22.51 10.61 -24.16
N ALA A 442 -23.64 10.65 -23.50
CA ALA A 442 -23.91 9.91 -22.25
C ALA A 442 -24.28 8.43 -22.52
N VAL A 443 -23.41 7.69 -23.19
CA VAL A 443 -23.62 6.28 -23.49
C VAL A 443 -23.23 5.36 -22.33
N THR A 444 -23.78 4.15 -22.31
CA THR A 444 -23.41 3.06 -21.40
C THR A 444 -22.78 1.88 -22.13
N LYS A 445 -22.70 1.97 -23.44
CA LYS A 445 -22.18 0.93 -24.30
C LYS A 445 -21.72 1.51 -25.62
N LYS A 446 -20.56 1.10 -26.11
CA LYS A 446 -20.05 1.41 -27.45
C LYS A 446 -19.52 0.15 -28.11
N VAL A 447 -19.72 0.07 -29.43
CA VAL A 447 -19.22 -1.02 -30.26
C VAL A 447 -18.27 -0.43 -31.30
N PHE A 448 -17.09 -1.03 -31.37
CA PHE A 448 -16.03 -0.70 -32.33
C PHE A 448 -15.81 -1.86 -33.28
N PHE A 449 -15.22 -1.58 -34.44
CA PHE A 449 -14.91 -2.57 -35.46
C PHE A 449 -13.43 -2.52 -35.84
N PRO A 450 -12.55 -3.09 -35.00
CA PRO A 450 -11.10 -2.95 -35.13
C PRO A 450 -10.56 -3.56 -36.42
N ARG A 451 -11.10 -4.69 -36.89
CA ARG A 451 -10.58 -5.47 -38.04
C ARG A 451 -9.08 -5.75 -37.92
N ALA A 452 -8.62 -5.94 -36.70
CA ALA A 452 -7.21 -6.12 -36.37
C ALA A 452 -6.79 -7.57 -36.61
N HIS A 453 -5.58 -7.75 -37.08
CA HIS A 453 -5.01 -9.06 -37.39
C HIS A 453 -3.78 -9.30 -36.51
N GLY A 454 -3.73 -10.42 -35.79
CA GLY A 454 -2.60 -10.75 -34.94
C GLY A 454 -2.61 -12.20 -34.45
N GLU A 455 -1.47 -12.65 -33.95
CA GLU A 455 -1.34 -13.94 -33.26
C GLU A 455 -1.53 -13.77 -31.75
N ASN A 456 -0.76 -12.87 -31.17
CA ASN A 456 -0.84 -12.50 -29.77
C ASN A 456 -1.14 -11.02 -29.67
N MET A 457 -2.18 -10.67 -28.95
CA MET A 457 -2.67 -9.30 -28.82
C MET A 457 -2.99 -8.99 -27.36
N ARG A 458 -2.99 -7.72 -27.00
CA ARG A 458 -3.53 -7.22 -25.74
C ARG A 458 -4.32 -5.95 -25.98
N LEU A 459 -5.28 -5.68 -25.13
CA LEU A 459 -6.02 -4.45 -25.11
C LEU A 459 -5.45 -3.51 -24.06
N GLU A 460 -5.12 -2.31 -24.46
CA GLU A 460 -4.65 -1.25 -23.59
C GLU A 460 -5.74 -0.19 -23.44
N TYR A 461 -5.97 0.26 -22.21
CA TYR A 461 -6.86 1.35 -21.84
C TYR A 461 -6.01 2.48 -21.29
N ASP A 462 -6.06 3.65 -21.89
CA ASP A 462 -5.40 4.85 -21.43
C ASP A 462 -6.48 5.88 -21.03
N PHE A 463 -6.58 6.12 -19.72
CA PHE A 463 -7.55 7.03 -19.13
C PHE A 463 -7.07 8.49 -19.11
N SER A 464 -5.89 8.78 -19.64
CA SER A 464 -5.33 10.15 -19.69
C SER A 464 -6.21 11.13 -20.47
N ALA A 465 -7.05 10.62 -21.40
CA ALA A 465 -8.04 11.42 -22.09
C ALA A 465 -9.24 11.83 -21.21
N GLY A 466 -9.33 11.28 -20.00
CA GLY A 466 -10.43 11.51 -19.08
C GLY A 466 -10.27 12.75 -18.23
N SER A 467 -11.36 13.15 -17.57
CA SER A 467 -11.39 14.23 -16.58
C SER A 467 -10.98 13.73 -15.21
N SER A 468 -10.26 14.55 -14.45
CA SER A 468 -9.96 14.27 -13.04
C SER A 468 -11.19 14.31 -12.11
N THR A 469 -12.34 14.75 -12.61
CA THR A 469 -13.59 14.81 -11.82
C THR A 469 -14.61 13.76 -12.21
N ASN A 470 -14.53 13.20 -13.42
CA ASN A 470 -15.51 12.27 -13.94
C ASN A 470 -14.81 11.10 -14.64
N PRO A 471 -14.58 9.99 -13.95
CA PRO A 471 -13.89 8.83 -14.51
C PRO A 471 -14.78 8.06 -15.49
N VAL A 472 -14.15 7.28 -16.36
CA VAL A 472 -14.82 6.20 -17.07
C VAL A 472 -14.81 4.96 -16.16
N GLU A 473 -15.98 4.36 -15.96
CA GLU A 473 -16.15 3.14 -15.19
C GLU A 473 -16.51 1.97 -16.12
N ILE A 474 -15.52 1.14 -16.43
CA ILE A 474 -15.68 0.02 -17.37
C ILE A 474 -16.13 -1.22 -16.60
N LYS A 475 -17.30 -1.76 -16.99
CA LYS A 475 -17.89 -2.96 -16.40
C LYS A 475 -17.50 -4.24 -17.14
N LYS A 476 -17.46 -4.15 -18.46
CA LYS A 476 -17.21 -5.32 -19.29
C LYS A 476 -16.65 -4.92 -20.65
N THR A 477 -15.73 -5.73 -21.12
CA THR A 477 -15.23 -5.66 -22.49
C THR A 477 -15.43 -7.02 -23.17
N LEU A 478 -15.94 -7.00 -24.38
CA LEU A 478 -16.19 -8.17 -25.20
C LEU A 478 -15.48 -8.02 -26.54
N LEU A 479 -14.51 -8.90 -26.80
CA LEU A 479 -13.82 -9.00 -28.08
C LEU A 479 -14.38 -10.19 -28.86
N GLN A 480 -14.73 -9.97 -30.10
CA GLN A 480 -15.24 -11.01 -31.00
C GLN A 480 -14.46 -11.01 -32.31
N GLY A 481 -14.26 -12.18 -32.84
CA GLY A 481 -13.52 -12.35 -34.10
C GLY A 481 -13.55 -13.77 -34.61
N LYS A 482 -12.66 -14.07 -35.53
CA LYS A 482 -12.55 -15.39 -36.14
C LYS A 482 -11.09 -15.76 -36.39
N ASN A 483 -10.81 -17.05 -36.34
CA ASN A 483 -9.53 -17.61 -36.76
C ASN A 483 -9.51 -17.80 -38.26
N VAL A 484 -8.43 -17.33 -38.86
CA VAL A 484 -8.19 -17.49 -40.30
C VAL A 484 -6.95 -18.32 -40.51
N ALA A 485 -7.11 -19.45 -41.17
CA ALA A 485 -5.95 -20.21 -41.65
C ALA A 485 -5.40 -19.49 -42.90
N PHE A 486 -4.14 -19.04 -42.82
CA PHE A 486 -3.41 -18.66 -44.01
C PHE A 486 -2.84 -19.93 -44.65
N GLY A 487 -3.36 -20.21 -45.83
CA GLY A 487 -2.81 -21.25 -46.69
C GLY A 487 -1.45 -20.87 -47.25
#